data_dd0d02728a7f01524adfcebe74038572
#
_entry.id   dd0d02728a7f01524adfcebe74038572
#
_cell.length_a   1.000
_cell.length_b   1.000
_cell.length_c   1.000
_cell.angle_alpha   90.00
_cell.angle_beta   90.00
_cell.angle_gamma   90.00
#
_symmetry.space_group_name_H-M   'P 1'
#
loop_
_entity.id
_entity.type
_entity.pdbx_description
1 polymer ?
#
loop_
_entity_poly.entity_id
_entity_poly.type
_entity_poly.pdbx_seq_one_letter_code
_entity_poly.pdbx_strand_id
1 'polypeptide(L)'
;MEPLLRAHASLISDLTSEARALEGNIRLSSAPGFASRRLTSLLQRFQAEQPAITIEILSGLSESDLQKGLCDVATLTGLPALPGLVCMSRGRNVYLPVASAGYLKKHGMPLTPDQLRAHTGYVYAGPVRHETKVLVRGDRTEPVVFGQSIRSTDILAIRTALLNDMGVAVDMPLVQIVEDLLAGTLVPILPGWFRPPVECYIATSRTAWHLKRVRVFFEWYARALQALFASYEAQASAVVGLPRDDEAAERSTIFRT
;
A
#
# COMPACT_ATOMS: atom_id res chain seq x y z
N MET A 1 13.41 18.02 22.36
CA MET A 1 12.81 18.19 23.71
C MET A 1 11.28 17.95 23.68
N GLU A 2 10.56 18.46 22.71
CA GLU A 2 9.10 18.29 22.57
C GLU A 2 8.60 16.82 22.45
N PRO A 3 9.26 15.91 21.70
CA PRO A 3 8.85 14.52 21.66
C PRO A 3 8.93 13.78 22.99
N LEU A 4 9.94 14.11 23.81
CA LEU A 4 10.18 13.50 25.12
C LEU A 4 9.11 13.94 26.14
N LEU A 5 8.75 15.21 26.13
CA LEU A 5 7.70 15.77 27.00
C LEU A 5 6.32 15.21 26.64
N ARG A 6 6.03 15.02 25.37
CA ARG A 6 4.78 14.39 24.90
C ARG A 6 4.71 12.91 25.28
N ALA A 7 5.81 12.16 25.14
CA ALA A 7 5.89 10.77 25.57
C ALA A 7 5.69 10.62 27.09
N HIS A 8 6.26 11.54 27.89
CA HIS A 8 6.12 11.54 29.33
C HIS A 8 4.70 11.90 29.78
N ALA A 9 4.08 12.93 29.18
CA ALA A 9 2.69 13.30 29.47
C ALA A 9 1.72 12.16 29.09
N SER A 10 2.00 11.45 27.99
CA SER A 10 1.20 10.29 27.55
C SER A 10 1.30 9.11 28.51
N LEU A 11 2.51 8.81 29.02
CA LEU A 11 2.73 7.73 30.01
C LEU A 11 2.01 8.02 31.34
N ILE A 12 2.02 9.25 31.81
CA ILE A 12 1.30 9.63 33.03
C ILE A 12 -0.22 9.48 32.84
N SER A 13 -0.76 9.88 31.71
CA SER A 13 -2.17 9.71 31.36
C SER A 13 -2.59 8.22 31.36
N ASP A 14 -1.74 7.35 30.82
CA ASP A 14 -2.04 5.91 30.71
C ASP A 14 -1.94 5.18 32.06
N LEU A 15 -1.03 5.58 32.94
CA LEU A 15 -0.90 5.00 34.29
C LEU A 15 -2.10 5.31 35.22
N THR A 16 -2.82 6.39 34.93
CA THR A 16 -4.01 6.78 35.71
C THR A 16 -5.34 6.20 35.17
N SER A 17 -5.31 5.44 34.07
CA SER A 17 -6.53 5.13 33.29
C SER A 17 -6.86 3.66 33.07
N GLU A 18 -6.53 2.74 33.98
CA GLU A 18 -6.94 1.33 33.83
C GLU A 18 -8.47 1.11 33.75
N ALA A 19 -9.27 2.11 34.10
CA ALA A 19 -10.75 2.06 34.10
C ALA A 19 -11.42 3.11 33.21
N ARG A 20 -10.66 3.97 32.48
CA ARG A 20 -11.24 5.01 31.62
C ARG A 20 -11.39 4.57 30.17
N ALA A 21 -12.38 5.13 29.47
CA ALA A 21 -12.51 5.01 28.02
C ALA A 21 -11.18 5.37 27.33
N LEU A 22 -10.86 4.67 26.22
CA LEU A 22 -9.68 4.98 25.42
C LEU A 22 -9.79 6.39 24.89
N GLU A 23 -8.82 7.25 25.22
CA GLU A 23 -8.82 8.66 24.83
C GLU A 23 -7.43 9.12 24.33
N GLY A 24 -7.42 10.20 23.56
CA GLY A 24 -6.22 10.86 23.09
C GLY A 24 -6.00 10.77 21.57
N ASN A 25 -4.80 11.13 21.13
CA ASN A 25 -4.43 11.17 19.72
C ASN A 25 -3.64 9.93 19.31
N ILE A 26 -3.92 9.42 18.08
CA ILE A 26 -3.15 8.39 17.39
C ILE A 26 -2.65 8.97 16.08
N ARG A 27 -1.33 9.03 15.90
CA ARG A 27 -0.69 9.48 14.67
C ARG A 27 -0.41 8.27 13.78
N LEU A 28 -1.16 8.17 12.70
CA LEU A 28 -1.06 7.10 11.71
C LEU A 28 -0.25 7.57 10.50
N SER A 29 0.92 6.99 10.28
CA SER A 29 1.64 7.17 9.01
C SER A 29 1.10 6.20 7.97
N SER A 30 0.69 6.74 6.84
CA SER A 30 0.19 5.97 5.70
C SER A 30 1.01 6.29 4.44
N ALA A 31 1.17 5.31 3.56
CA ALA A 31 1.79 5.53 2.27
C ALA A 31 1.00 6.59 1.48
N PRO A 32 1.69 7.51 0.75
CA PRO A 32 1.02 8.45 -0.14
C PRO A 32 0.05 7.73 -1.09
N GLY A 33 -1.14 8.27 -1.25
CA GLY A 33 -2.20 7.68 -2.05
C GLY A 33 -3.01 6.57 -1.36
N PHE A 34 -2.55 6.00 -0.25
CA PHE A 34 -3.33 5.01 0.50
C PHE A 34 -4.44 5.66 1.36
N ALA A 35 -4.29 6.94 1.70
CA ALA A 35 -5.32 7.75 2.36
C ALA A 35 -6.51 8.05 1.41
N SER A 36 -7.06 6.99 0.81
CA SER A 36 -8.23 7.04 -0.06
C SER A 36 -9.52 7.12 0.77
N ARG A 37 -10.63 7.41 0.09
CA ARG A 37 -11.98 7.40 0.69
C ARG A 37 -12.25 6.14 1.54
N ARG A 38 -11.69 5.00 1.15
CA ARG A 38 -11.90 3.72 1.86
C ARG A 38 -11.12 3.62 3.16
N LEU A 39 -9.88 4.15 3.21
CA LEU A 39 -9.15 4.24 4.46
C LEU A 39 -9.87 5.17 5.44
N THR A 40 -10.31 6.35 4.97
CA THR A 40 -11.03 7.29 5.83
C THR A 40 -12.33 6.69 6.37
N SER A 41 -13.09 5.97 5.55
CA SER A 41 -14.30 5.25 6.01
C SER A 41 -13.96 4.15 7.04
N LEU A 42 -12.82 3.46 6.86
CA LEU A 42 -12.34 2.48 7.83
C LEU A 42 -12.04 3.14 9.18
N LEU A 43 -11.32 4.26 9.17
CA LEU A 43 -10.97 4.99 10.39
C LEU A 43 -12.19 5.59 11.08
N GLN A 44 -13.19 6.06 10.32
CA GLN A 44 -14.47 6.50 10.89
C GLN A 44 -15.19 5.40 11.67
N ARG A 45 -15.12 4.14 11.22
CA ARG A 45 -15.67 3.01 11.97
C ARG A 45 -14.98 2.83 13.32
N PHE A 46 -13.66 2.93 13.37
CA PHE A 46 -12.93 2.89 14.65
C PHE A 46 -13.32 4.04 15.58
N GLN A 47 -13.42 5.25 15.05
CA GLN A 47 -13.84 6.43 15.84
C GLN A 47 -15.28 6.32 16.35
N ALA A 48 -16.18 5.66 15.62
CA ALA A 48 -17.54 5.38 16.10
C ALA A 48 -17.53 4.43 17.31
N GLU A 49 -16.60 3.48 17.36
CA GLU A 49 -16.42 2.56 18.50
C GLU A 49 -15.62 3.21 19.64
N GLN A 50 -14.75 4.18 19.32
CA GLN A 50 -13.86 4.86 20.26
C GLN A 50 -13.90 6.39 20.08
N PRO A 51 -15.02 7.05 20.47
CA PRO A 51 -15.27 8.45 20.11
C PRO A 51 -14.32 9.45 20.77
N ALA A 52 -13.63 9.08 21.84
CA ALA A 52 -12.63 9.93 22.51
C ALA A 52 -11.22 9.82 21.88
N ILE A 53 -11.07 9.00 20.80
CA ILE A 53 -9.84 8.90 20.04
C ILE A 53 -9.85 9.85 18.84
N THR A 54 -8.84 10.67 18.73
CA THR A 54 -8.53 11.44 17.51
C THR A 54 -7.48 10.70 16.69
N ILE A 55 -7.65 10.64 15.37
CA ILE A 55 -6.67 10.05 14.45
C ILE A 55 -6.12 11.14 13.55
N GLU A 56 -4.80 11.30 13.58
CA GLU A 56 -4.04 12.18 12.69
C GLU A 56 -3.37 11.33 11.63
N ILE A 57 -3.68 11.59 10.35
CA ILE A 57 -3.08 10.87 9.22
C ILE A 57 -1.87 11.66 8.72
N LEU A 58 -0.71 11.02 8.75
CA LEU A 58 0.56 11.55 8.26
C LEU A 58 1.00 10.78 7.02
N SER A 59 1.78 11.42 6.15
CA SER A 59 2.32 10.81 4.94
C SER A 59 3.83 11.00 4.84
N GLY A 60 4.50 10.03 4.20
CA GLY A 60 5.92 10.14 3.88
C GLY A 60 6.89 9.90 5.04
N LEU A 61 6.42 9.38 6.18
CA LEU A 61 7.27 9.03 7.30
C LEU A 61 7.92 7.65 7.08
N SER A 62 9.18 7.55 7.46
CA SER A 62 10.01 6.35 7.38
C SER A 62 9.89 5.47 8.64
N GLU A 63 10.48 4.26 8.59
CA GLU A 63 10.64 3.40 9.78
C GLU A 63 11.44 4.09 10.88
N SER A 64 12.47 4.87 10.51
CA SER A 64 13.26 5.68 11.46
C SER A 64 12.41 6.73 12.17
N ASP A 65 11.48 7.36 11.46
CA ASP A 65 10.57 8.34 12.05
C ASP A 65 9.58 7.68 13.02
N LEU A 66 9.14 6.46 12.73
CA LEU A 66 8.35 5.66 13.66
C LEU A 66 9.15 5.34 14.94
N GLN A 67 10.42 4.94 14.82
CA GLN A 67 11.27 4.70 16.00
C GLN A 67 11.50 5.96 16.83
N LYS A 68 11.63 7.12 16.18
CA LYS A 68 11.76 8.42 16.86
C LYS A 68 10.46 8.92 17.47
N GLY A 69 9.34 8.20 17.27
CA GLY A 69 8.04 8.57 17.82
C GLY A 69 7.38 9.75 17.09
N LEU A 70 7.73 10.01 15.82
CA LEU A 70 7.03 11.00 15.00
C LEU A 70 5.64 10.54 14.57
N CYS A 71 5.41 9.22 14.53
CA CYS A 71 4.08 8.62 14.45
C CYS A 71 3.96 7.45 15.43
N ASP A 72 2.75 7.00 15.69
CA ASP A 72 2.46 5.92 16.63
C ASP A 72 2.28 4.58 15.92
N VAL A 73 1.68 4.60 14.74
CA VAL A 73 1.46 3.44 13.85
C VAL A 73 1.82 3.81 12.43
N ALA A 74 2.47 2.91 11.71
CA ALA A 74 2.80 3.09 10.30
C ALA A 74 2.35 1.91 9.45
N THR A 75 1.90 2.18 8.21
CA THR A 75 1.70 1.16 7.17
C THR A 75 2.94 1.05 6.31
N LEU A 76 3.47 -0.15 6.18
CA LEU A 76 4.72 -0.43 5.48
C LEU A 76 4.50 -1.40 4.31
N THR A 77 5.28 -1.23 3.25
CA THR A 77 5.34 -2.14 2.12
C THR A 77 6.66 -2.92 2.21
N GLY A 78 6.57 -4.23 2.36
CA GLY A 78 7.70 -5.09 2.70
C GLY A 78 7.91 -5.21 4.21
N LEU A 79 8.72 -6.20 4.60
CA LEU A 79 9.09 -6.41 6.00
C LEU A 79 9.97 -5.25 6.49
N PRO A 80 9.66 -4.67 7.66
CA PRO A 80 10.52 -3.65 8.26
C PRO A 80 11.97 -4.12 8.42
N ALA A 81 12.90 -3.25 8.08
CA ALA A 81 14.33 -3.52 8.19
C ALA A 81 14.90 -3.17 9.58
N LEU A 82 14.28 -2.21 10.27
CA LEU A 82 14.76 -1.73 11.57
C LEU A 82 14.33 -2.66 12.70
N PRO A 83 15.24 -3.04 13.62
CA PRO A 83 14.92 -3.86 14.78
C PRO A 83 14.09 -3.09 15.80
N GLY A 84 13.38 -3.83 16.66
CA GLY A 84 12.68 -3.23 17.81
C GLY A 84 11.31 -2.66 17.48
N LEU A 85 10.79 -2.88 16.30
CA LEU A 85 9.40 -2.59 15.96
C LEU A 85 8.50 -3.80 16.30
N VAL A 86 7.27 -3.52 16.69
CA VAL A 86 6.18 -4.49 16.77
C VAL A 86 5.45 -4.44 15.44
N CYS A 87 5.37 -5.57 14.74
CA CYS A 87 4.82 -5.65 13.39
C CYS A 87 3.73 -6.71 13.29
N MET A 88 2.72 -6.45 12.46
CA MET A 88 1.69 -7.40 12.09
C MET A 88 1.44 -7.32 10.59
N SER A 89 1.31 -8.46 9.92
CA SER A 89 0.93 -8.49 8.51
C SER A 89 -0.48 -7.90 8.34
N ARG A 90 -0.65 -7.07 7.32
CA ARG A 90 -1.96 -6.53 6.90
C ARG A 90 -2.44 -7.10 5.56
N GLY A 91 -1.79 -8.17 5.09
CA GLY A 91 -2.00 -8.76 3.78
C GLY A 91 -1.00 -8.24 2.74
N ARG A 92 -1.14 -8.72 1.52
CA ARG A 92 -0.23 -8.40 0.42
C ARG A 92 -0.77 -7.28 -0.47
N ASN A 93 0.14 -6.52 -1.09
CA ASN A 93 -0.19 -5.69 -2.23
C ASN A 93 -0.02 -6.49 -3.52
N VAL A 94 -1.10 -6.63 -4.28
CA VAL A 94 -1.10 -7.12 -5.65
C VAL A 94 -0.93 -5.93 -6.59
N TYR A 95 -0.11 -6.10 -7.61
CA TYR A 95 0.17 -5.08 -8.61
C TYR A 95 -0.22 -5.60 -9.99
N LEU A 96 -0.95 -4.79 -10.74
CA LEU A 96 -1.43 -5.16 -12.07
C LEU A 96 -0.92 -4.22 -13.14
N PRO A 97 -0.47 -4.76 -14.28
CA PRO A 97 -0.25 -3.97 -15.47
C PRO A 97 -1.59 -3.58 -16.09
N VAL A 98 -1.79 -2.27 -16.28
CA VAL A 98 -3.07 -1.72 -16.73
C VAL A 98 -2.91 -0.54 -17.68
N ALA A 99 -3.95 -0.30 -18.49
CA ALA A 99 -4.18 0.90 -19.27
C ALA A 99 -5.68 1.20 -19.32
N SER A 100 -6.06 2.41 -19.72
CA SER A 100 -7.47 2.70 -19.99
C SER A 100 -7.95 2.04 -21.28
N ALA A 101 -9.25 1.73 -21.34
CA ALA A 101 -9.87 1.21 -22.56
C ALA A 101 -9.72 2.18 -23.74
N GLY A 102 -9.78 3.52 -23.49
CA GLY A 102 -9.59 4.54 -24.49
C GLY A 102 -8.17 4.56 -25.08
N TYR A 103 -7.15 4.40 -24.23
CA TYR A 103 -5.76 4.30 -24.68
C TYR A 103 -5.56 3.06 -25.56
N LEU A 104 -6.05 1.90 -25.11
CA LEU A 104 -5.90 0.63 -25.83
C LEU A 104 -6.58 0.64 -27.19
N LYS A 105 -7.72 1.32 -27.32
CA LYS A 105 -8.40 1.50 -28.61
C LYS A 105 -7.54 2.27 -29.63
N LYS A 106 -6.72 3.21 -29.17
CA LYS A 106 -5.86 4.06 -30.03
C LYS A 106 -4.50 3.43 -30.35
N HIS A 107 -3.92 2.71 -29.38
CA HIS A 107 -2.53 2.27 -29.44
C HIS A 107 -2.36 0.74 -29.47
N GLY A 108 -3.44 -0.03 -29.38
CA GLY A 108 -3.40 -1.48 -29.27
C GLY A 108 -3.12 -1.97 -27.84
N MET A 109 -3.34 -3.24 -27.61
CA MET A 109 -3.12 -3.91 -26.32
C MET A 109 -1.77 -4.63 -26.34
N PRO A 110 -0.81 -4.27 -25.49
CA PRO A 110 0.41 -5.03 -25.35
C PRO A 110 0.13 -6.39 -24.68
N LEU A 111 0.53 -7.48 -25.29
CA LEU A 111 0.37 -8.85 -24.79
C LEU A 111 1.67 -9.40 -24.17
N THR A 112 2.81 -8.81 -24.52
CA THR A 112 4.14 -9.21 -24.02
C THR A 112 4.93 -7.98 -23.57
N PRO A 113 5.87 -8.13 -22.62
CA PRO A 113 6.69 -7.02 -22.14
C PRO A 113 7.49 -6.29 -23.24
N ASP A 114 7.94 -6.98 -24.29
CA ASP A 114 8.66 -6.35 -25.40
C ASP A 114 7.79 -5.35 -26.17
N GLN A 115 6.49 -5.57 -26.26
CA GLN A 115 5.55 -4.65 -26.91
C GLN A 115 5.41 -3.31 -26.17
N LEU A 116 5.83 -3.22 -24.90
CA LEU A 116 5.85 -1.94 -24.16
C LEU A 116 6.72 -0.87 -24.83
N ARG A 117 7.67 -1.26 -25.69
CA ARG A 117 8.49 -0.32 -26.48
C ARG A 117 7.66 0.58 -27.41
N ALA A 118 6.45 0.16 -27.76
CA ALA A 118 5.53 0.97 -28.57
C ALA A 118 4.62 1.89 -27.74
N HIS A 119 4.74 1.86 -26.41
CA HIS A 119 3.85 2.56 -25.51
C HIS A 119 4.58 3.59 -24.63
N THR A 120 3.82 4.59 -24.14
CA THR A 120 4.27 5.52 -23.11
C THR A 120 4.01 4.90 -21.75
N GLY A 121 5.08 4.68 -20.97
CA GLY A 121 5.02 4.13 -19.63
C GLY A 121 4.91 5.19 -18.55
N TYR A 122 3.99 5.01 -17.60
CA TYR A 122 3.94 5.78 -16.36
C TYR A 122 4.55 4.95 -15.24
N VAL A 123 5.68 5.39 -14.72
CA VAL A 123 6.56 4.63 -13.83
C VAL A 123 6.55 5.24 -12.44
N TYR A 124 6.21 4.42 -11.44
CA TYR A 124 6.36 4.84 -10.05
C TYR A 124 7.84 4.83 -9.63
N ALA A 125 8.31 5.97 -9.15
CA ALA A 125 9.70 6.19 -8.71
C ALA A 125 9.76 6.82 -7.30
N GLY A 126 8.78 6.52 -6.45
CA GLY A 126 8.69 7.05 -5.09
C GLY A 126 9.36 6.16 -4.04
N PRO A 127 9.38 6.61 -2.77
CA PRO A 127 10.11 5.96 -1.69
C PRO A 127 9.42 4.70 -1.14
N VAL A 128 8.13 4.48 -1.44
CA VAL A 128 7.34 3.39 -0.84
C VAL A 128 7.77 2.01 -1.34
N ARG A 129 8.25 1.93 -2.58
CA ARG A 129 8.72 0.71 -3.22
C ARG A 129 9.68 1.02 -4.36
N HIS A 130 10.54 0.07 -4.68
CA HIS A 130 11.41 0.18 -5.84
C HIS A 130 10.62 0.13 -7.15
N GLU A 131 11.16 0.78 -8.17
CA GLU A 131 10.69 0.71 -9.55
C GLU A 131 10.64 -0.74 -10.04
N THR A 132 9.59 -1.08 -10.79
CA THR A 132 9.47 -2.40 -11.41
C THR A 132 10.29 -2.45 -12.69
N LYS A 133 11.43 -3.10 -12.64
CA LYS A 133 12.35 -3.26 -13.77
C LYS A 133 12.12 -4.53 -14.58
N VAL A 134 11.44 -5.50 -13.98
CA VAL A 134 11.14 -6.80 -14.60
C VAL A 134 9.73 -7.25 -14.27
N LEU A 135 9.12 -8.00 -15.18
CA LEU A 135 7.87 -8.73 -14.96
C LEU A 135 8.16 -10.22 -15.02
N VAL A 136 7.33 -11.00 -14.33
CA VAL A 136 7.44 -12.47 -14.27
C VAL A 136 6.16 -13.13 -14.79
N ARG A 137 6.34 -14.30 -15.43
CA ARG A 137 5.25 -15.18 -15.86
C ARG A 137 5.72 -16.63 -15.77
N GLY A 138 5.26 -17.39 -14.78
CA GLY A 138 5.83 -18.69 -14.48
C GLY A 138 7.35 -18.55 -14.26
N ASP A 139 8.19 -19.33 -14.92
CA ASP A 139 9.66 -19.27 -14.82
C ASP A 139 10.32 -18.19 -15.69
N ARG A 140 9.55 -17.46 -16.47
CA ARG A 140 10.06 -16.43 -17.37
C ARG A 140 10.15 -15.10 -16.66
N THR A 141 11.22 -14.38 -16.91
CA THR A 141 11.42 -13.00 -16.44
C THR A 141 11.78 -12.14 -17.64
N GLU A 142 11.08 -11.03 -17.81
CA GLU A 142 11.31 -10.10 -18.93
C GLU A 142 11.50 -8.67 -18.41
N PRO A 143 12.40 -7.89 -19.03
CA PRO A 143 12.62 -6.51 -18.64
C PRO A 143 11.45 -5.62 -19.04
N VAL A 144 11.23 -4.57 -18.24
CA VAL A 144 10.28 -3.49 -18.56
C VAL A 144 11.02 -2.39 -19.28
N VAL A 145 10.71 -2.24 -20.58
CA VAL A 145 11.31 -1.19 -21.43
C VAL A 145 10.20 -0.49 -22.21
N PHE A 146 10.01 0.79 -21.95
CA PHE A 146 9.06 1.62 -22.69
C PHE A 146 9.74 2.41 -23.82
N GLY A 147 8.99 2.76 -24.86
CA GLY A 147 9.47 3.69 -25.88
C GLY A 147 9.69 5.08 -25.34
N GLN A 148 8.76 5.54 -24.49
CA GLN A 148 8.87 6.77 -23.70
C GLN A 148 8.37 6.49 -22.29
N SER A 149 8.87 7.23 -21.29
CA SER A 149 8.37 7.08 -19.92
C SER A 149 8.30 8.40 -19.18
N ILE A 150 7.27 8.50 -18.34
CA ILE A 150 7.09 9.58 -17.36
C ILE A 150 7.20 8.96 -15.98
N ARG A 151 8.08 9.51 -15.14
CA ARG A 151 8.35 9.03 -13.79
C ARG A 151 7.66 9.93 -12.78
N SER A 152 6.99 9.33 -11.79
CA SER A 152 6.32 10.06 -10.72
C SER A 152 6.53 9.37 -9.36
N THR A 153 6.67 10.17 -8.33
CA THR A 153 6.62 9.71 -6.93
C THR A 153 5.19 9.66 -6.38
N ASP A 154 4.22 10.16 -7.15
CA ASP A 154 2.80 10.19 -6.79
C ASP A 154 2.02 9.15 -7.61
N ILE A 155 1.53 8.12 -6.91
CA ILE A 155 0.74 7.05 -7.51
C ILE A 155 -0.63 7.53 -8.00
N LEU A 156 -1.19 8.58 -7.39
CA LEU A 156 -2.48 9.13 -7.80
C LEU A 156 -2.34 9.92 -9.10
N ALA A 157 -1.21 10.62 -9.29
CA ALA A 157 -0.89 11.27 -10.56
C ALA A 157 -0.77 10.24 -11.70
N ILE A 158 -0.12 9.08 -11.43
CA ILE A 158 -0.05 7.98 -12.39
C ILE A 158 -1.46 7.48 -12.73
N ARG A 159 -2.28 7.15 -11.71
CA ARG A 159 -3.67 6.70 -11.94
C ARG A 159 -4.46 7.71 -12.77
N THR A 160 -4.35 9.00 -12.46
CA THR A 160 -5.02 10.07 -13.21
C THR A 160 -4.59 10.09 -14.68
N ALA A 161 -3.29 9.95 -14.96
CA ALA A 161 -2.79 9.89 -16.32
C ALA A 161 -3.35 8.69 -17.09
N LEU A 162 -3.41 7.51 -16.47
CA LEU A 162 -3.99 6.32 -17.09
C LEU A 162 -5.47 6.54 -17.44
N LEU A 163 -6.26 7.08 -16.51
CA LEU A 163 -7.69 7.36 -16.73
C LEU A 163 -7.95 8.42 -17.81
N ASN A 164 -6.95 9.25 -18.14
CA ASN A 164 -7.01 10.23 -19.22
C ASN A 164 -6.35 9.74 -20.52
N ASP A 165 -6.26 8.42 -20.74
CA ASP A 165 -5.74 7.82 -21.98
C ASP A 165 -4.28 8.20 -22.30
N MET A 166 -3.42 8.47 -21.30
CA MET A 166 -2.08 9.01 -21.54
C MET A 166 -0.99 7.95 -21.70
N GLY A 167 -1.27 6.69 -21.30
CA GLY A 167 -0.27 5.63 -21.37
C GLY A 167 -0.65 4.37 -20.62
N VAL A 168 0.38 3.59 -20.27
CA VAL A 168 0.26 2.34 -19.53
C VAL A 168 1.11 2.37 -18.25
N ALA A 169 0.74 1.59 -17.25
CA ALA A 169 1.60 1.30 -16.10
C ALA A 169 1.64 -0.20 -15.85
N VAL A 170 2.80 -0.73 -15.45
CA VAL A 170 2.99 -2.18 -15.26
C VAL A 170 2.77 -2.65 -13.83
N ASP A 171 2.56 -1.74 -12.89
CA ASP A 171 2.57 -2.06 -11.47
C ASP A 171 1.63 -1.18 -10.63
N MET A 172 0.43 -0.96 -11.11
CA MET A 172 -0.58 -0.25 -10.32
C MET A 172 -1.05 -1.11 -9.16
N PRO A 173 -0.98 -0.61 -7.91
CA PRO A 173 -1.49 -1.35 -6.76
C PRO A 173 -3.00 -1.58 -6.89
N LEU A 174 -3.45 -2.82 -6.68
CA LEU A 174 -4.87 -3.18 -6.77
C LEU A 174 -5.76 -2.29 -5.91
N VAL A 175 -5.31 -1.94 -4.70
CA VAL A 175 -6.02 -1.04 -3.79
C VAL A 175 -6.34 0.34 -4.39
N GLN A 176 -5.59 0.79 -5.40
CA GLN A 176 -5.81 2.07 -6.07
C GLN A 176 -6.76 1.98 -7.26
N ILE A 177 -6.91 0.80 -7.86
CA ILE A 177 -7.57 0.64 -9.16
C ILE A 177 -8.72 -0.35 -9.17
N VAL A 178 -9.05 -1.00 -8.05
CA VAL A 178 -10.10 -2.05 -8.03
C VAL A 178 -11.44 -1.53 -8.55
N GLU A 179 -11.83 -0.30 -8.23
CA GLU A 179 -13.07 0.31 -8.73
C GLU A 179 -13.02 0.57 -10.24
N ASP A 180 -11.86 1.00 -10.75
CA ASP A 180 -11.65 1.24 -12.18
C ASP A 180 -11.68 -0.06 -12.99
N LEU A 181 -11.14 -1.14 -12.42
CA LEU A 181 -11.20 -2.49 -13.03
C LEU A 181 -12.64 -3.00 -13.09
N LEU A 182 -13.39 -2.87 -11.99
CA LEU A 182 -14.80 -3.27 -11.93
C LEU A 182 -15.68 -2.45 -12.88
N ALA A 183 -15.36 -1.17 -13.04
CA ALA A 183 -16.05 -0.27 -13.98
C ALA A 183 -15.59 -0.44 -15.44
N GLY A 184 -14.52 -1.20 -15.70
CA GLY A 184 -13.92 -1.37 -17.03
C GLY A 184 -13.23 -0.11 -17.57
N THR A 185 -13.02 0.93 -16.76
CA THR A 185 -12.29 2.14 -17.15
C THR A 185 -10.79 1.89 -17.26
N LEU A 186 -10.25 1.04 -16.39
CA LEU A 186 -8.93 0.44 -16.56
C LEU A 186 -9.07 -1.04 -16.91
N VAL A 187 -8.21 -1.48 -17.80
CA VAL A 187 -8.20 -2.86 -18.34
C VAL A 187 -6.82 -3.44 -18.08
N PRO A 188 -6.73 -4.69 -17.61
CA PRO A 188 -5.46 -5.39 -17.49
C PRO A 188 -4.82 -5.59 -18.86
N ILE A 189 -3.51 -5.40 -18.92
CA ILE A 189 -2.66 -5.66 -20.08
C ILE A 189 -1.65 -6.76 -19.74
N LEU A 190 -0.84 -7.21 -20.69
CA LEU A 190 0.24 -8.19 -20.48
C LEU A 190 -0.27 -9.47 -19.76
N PRO A 191 -1.18 -10.26 -20.34
CA PRO A 191 -1.85 -11.36 -19.65
C PRO A 191 -0.83 -12.38 -19.07
N GLY A 192 -0.93 -12.60 -17.75
CA GLY A 192 -0.07 -13.49 -17.00
C GLY A 192 1.31 -12.92 -16.64
N TRP A 193 1.65 -11.71 -17.08
CA TRP A 193 2.86 -11.00 -16.68
C TRP A 193 2.55 -10.02 -15.55
N PHE A 194 3.28 -10.07 -14.45
CA PHE A 194 3.07 -9.17 -13.32
C PHE A 194 4.34 -8.97 -12.50
N ARG A 195 4.37 -7.95 -11.70
CA ARG A 195 5.30 -7.80 -10.61
C ARG A 195 4.87 -8.75 -9.47
N PRO A 196 5.80 -9.48 -8.83
CA PRO A 196 5.46 -10.30 -7.66
C PRO A 196 4.74 -9.47 -6.59
N PRO A 197 3.70 -10.01 -5.95
CA PRO A 197 3.06 -9.39 -4.81
C PRO A 197 4.05 -9.11 -3.68
N VAL A 198 3.76 -8.10 -2.86
CA VAL A 198 4.61 -7.72 -1.73
C VAL A 198 3.79 -7.79 -0.46
N GLU A 199 4.26 -8.58 0.51
CA GLU A 199 3.70 -8.59 1.86
C GLU A 199 3.81 -7.19 2.49
N CYS A 200 2.76 -6.79 3.16
CA CYS A 200 2.64 -5.49 3.77
C CYS A 200 2.34 -5.61 5.25
N TYR A 201 2.85 -4.64 6.01
CA TYR A 201 2.79 -4.68 7.45
C TYR A 201 2.21 -3.38 8.00
N ILE A 202 1.66 -3.45 9.18
CA ILE A 202 1.61 -2.32 10.09
C ILE A 202 2.69 -2.48 11.14
N ALA A 203 3.25 -1.38 11.58
CA ALA A 203 4.31 -1.36 12.57
C ALA A 203 4.06 -0.27 13.61
N THR A 204 4.56 -0.51 14.82
CA THR A 204 4.61 0.47 15.90
C THR A 204 5.92 0.32 16.67
N SER A 205 6.40 1.38 17.33
CA SER A 205 7.55 1.28 18.21
C SER A 205 7.19 0.57 19.52
N ARG A 206 8.16 -0.05 20.19
CA ARG A 206 7.92 -0.67 21.51
C ARG A 206 7.38 0.34 22.52
N THR A 207 7.85 1.57 22.47
CA THR A 207 7.37 2.64 23.36
C THR A 207 5.88 2.94 23.10
N ALA A 208 5.48 3.12 21.85
CA ALA A 208 4.09 3.38 21.50
C ALA A 208 3.17 2.15 21.77
N TRP A 209 3.70 0.93 21.64
CA TRP A 209 2.97 -0.31 21.94
C TRP A 209 2.47 -0.41 23.39
N HIS A 210 3.20 0.17 24.36
CA HIS A 210 2.78 0.21 25.76
C HIS A 210 1.54 1.08 25.98
N LEU A 211 1.25 2.02 25.09
CA LEU A 211 0.05 2.85 25.14
C LEU A 211 -1.18 2.04 24.76
N LYS A 212 -2.12 1.84 25.69
CA LYS A 212 -3.31 1.01 25.50
C LYS A 212 -4.09 1.41 24.23
N ARG A 213 -4.29 2.72 23.99
CA ARG A 213 -4.99 3.23 22.81
C ARG A 213 -4.30 2.83 21.49
N VAL A 214 -2.94 2.87 21.46
CA VAL A 214 -2.17 2.48 20.28
C VAL A 214 -2.29 0.99 20.02
N ARG A 215 -2.16 0.15 21.04
CA ARG A 215 -2.28 -1.30 20.92
C ARG A 215 -3.67 -1.72 20.42
N VAL A 216 -4.74 -1.17 21.00
CA VAL A 216 -6.12 -1.47 20.59
C VAL A 216 -6.36 -1.05 19.15
N PHE A 217 -5.93 0.17 18.77
CA PHE A 217 -6.02 0.63 17.39
C PHE A 217 -5.21 -0.24 16.43
N PHE A 218 -3.97 -0.57 16.78
CA PHE A 218 -3.06 -1.37 15.97
C PHE A 218 -3.66 -2.74 15.63
N GLU A 219 -4.16 -3.46 16.64
CA GLU A 219 -4.76 -4.79 16.46
C GLU A 219 -6.06 -4.71 15.65
N TRP A 220 -6.89 -3.71 15.92
CA TRP A 220 -8.11 -3.47 15.15
C TRP A 220 -7.78 -3.13 13.70
N TYR A 221 -6.82 -2.22 13.49
CA TYR A 221 -6.44 -1.73 12.17
C TYR A 221 -5.82 -2.82 11.30
N ALA A 222 -4.99 -3.70 11.88
CA ALA A 222 -4.43 -4.84 11.16
C ALA A 222 -5.52 -5.74 10.62
N ARG A 223 -6.46 -6.18 11.47
CA ARG A 223 -7.59 -7.03 11.06
C ARG A 223 -8.48 -6.34 10.02
N ALA A 224 -8.76 -5.07 10.20
CA ALA A 224 -9.59 -4.31 9.29
C ALA A 224 -8.94 -4.16 7.90
N LEU A 225 -7.62 -3.95 7.84
CA LEU A 225 -6.87 -3.92 6.58
C LEU A 225 -6.80 -5.29 5.92
N GLN A 226 -6.56 -6.37 6.67
CA GLN A 226 -6.58 -7.74 6.14
C GLN A 226 -7.90 -8.04 5.44
N ALA A 227 -9.03 -7.75 6.11
CA ALA A 227 -10.36 -7.94 5.52
C ALA A 227 -10.57 -7.08 4.27
N LEU A 228 -10.10 -5.82 4.28
CA LEU A 228 -10.21 -4.91 3.15
C LEU A 228 -9.42 -5.43 1.93
N PHE A 229 -8.17 -5.84 2.11
CA PHE A 229 -7.32 -6.34 1.03
C PHE A 229 -7.85 -7.66 0.46
N ALA A 230 -8.26 -8.60 1.32
CA ALA A 230 -8.90 -9.84 0.89
C ALA A 230 -10.18 -9.59 0.08
N SER A 231 -10.99 -8.61 0.48
CA SER A 231 -12.18 -8.19 -0.28
C SER A 231 -11.82 -7.64 -1.66
N TYR A 232 -10.74 -6.88 -1.80
CA TYR A 232 -10.29 -6.35 -3.08
C TYR A 232 -9.78 -7.45 -4.01
N GLU A 233 -9.00 -8.40 -3.49
CA GLU A 233 -8.55 -9.55 -4.27
C GLU A 233 -9.73 -10.40 -4.74
N ALA A 234 -10.71 -10.67 -3.88
CA ALA A 234 -11.91 -11.41 -4.25
C ALA A 234 -12.72 -10.69 -5.35
N GLN A 235 -12.92 -9.37 -5.23
CA GLN A 235 -13.63 -8.58 -6.24
C GLN A 235 -12.88 -8.55 -7.57
N ALA A 236 -11.56 -8.33 -7.54
CA ALA A 236 -10.75 -8.28 -8.74
C ALA A 236 -10.64 -9.65 -9.43
N SER A 237 -10.57 -10.76 -8.69
CA SER A 237 -10.50 -12.11 -9.24
C SER A 237 -11.72 -12.48 -10.08
N ALA A 238 -12.86 -11.80 -9.90
CA ALA A 238 -14.05 -11.99 -10.72
C ALA A 238 -13.90 -11.40 -12.14
N VAL A 239 -12.98 -10.45 -12.34
CA VAL A 239 -12.82 -9.71 -13.61
C VAL A 239 -11.43 -9.84 -14.22
N VAL A 240 -10.41 -10.22 -13.43
CA VAL A 240 -9.02 -10.36 -13.89
C VAL A 240 -8.36 -11.58 -13.25
N GLY A 241 -7.45 -12.22 -13.96
CA GLY A 241 -6.57 -13.24 -13.39
C GLY A 241 -5.55 -12.57 -12.47
N LEU A 242 -5.63 -12.86 -11.17
CA LEU A 242 -4.63 -12.39 -10.21
C LEU A 242 -3.46 -13.38 -10.09
N PRO A 243 -2.24 -12.91 -9.73
CA PRO A 243 -1.11 -13.80 -9.43
C PRO A 243 -1.46 -14.71 -8.26
N ARG A 244 -1.13 -16.01 -8.37
CA ARG A 244 -1.36 -17.02 -7.33
C ARG A 244 -0.26 -16.99 -6.27
N ASP A 245 -0.57 -17.48 -5.06
CA ASP A 245 0.36 -17.47 -3.92
C ASP A 245 1.57 -18.37 -4.13
N ASP A 246 1.40 -19.51 -4.80
CA ASP A 246 2.46 -20.45 -5.16
C ASP A 246 3.48 -19.83 -6.12
N GLU A 247 3.06 -18.96 -7.03
CA GLU A 247 3.94 -18.22 -7.92
C GLU A 247 4.73 -17.11 -7.20
N ALA A 248 4.29 -16.66 -6.04
CA ALA A 248 4.89 -15.57 -5.26
C ALA A 248 5.91 -16.06 -4.21
N ALA A 249 5.66 -17.20 -3.58
CA ALA A 249 6.42 -17.67 -2.43
C ALA A 249 7.84 -18.16 -2.79
N GLU A 250 8.03 -18.82 -3.93
CA GLU A 250 9.34 -19.36 -4.34
C GLU A 250 10.37 -18.29 -4.68
N ARG A 251 9.96 -17.04 -4.91
CA ARG A 251 10.82 -15.97 -5.46
C ARG A 251 11.10 -14.79 -4.54
N SER A 252 10.51 -14.75 -3.38
CA SER A 252 10.84 -13.77 -2.32
C SER A 252 12.33 -13.86 -1.92
N THR A 253 12.98 -15.00 -2.19
CA THR A 253 14.39 -15.27 -1.89
C THR A 253 15.36 -14.64 -2.91
N ILE A 254 14.93 -14.36 -4.15
CA ILE A 254 15.80 -13.87 -5.23
C ILE A 254 16.05 -12.36 -5.15
N PHE A 255 15.20 -11.62 -4.45
CA PHE A 255 15.32 -10.14 -4.33
C PHE A 255 15.94 -9.67 -3.00
N ARG A 256 16.65 -10.55 -2.27
CA ARG A 256 17.38 -10.23 -1.03
C ARG A 256 18.84 -9.80 -1.23
N THR A 257 19.21 -9.34 -2.40
CA THR A 257 20.56 -8.74 -2.63
C THR A 257 20.43 -7.30 -3.10
#